data_c3630d8d7504a12391844c87d7130dc2
#
_entry.id   c3630d8d7504a12391844c87d7130dc2
#
_cell.length_a   1.000
_cell.length_b   1.000
_cell.length_c   1.000
_cell.angle_alpha   90.00
_cell.angle_beta   90.00
_cell.angle_gamma   90.00
#
_symmetry.space_group_name_H-M   'P 1'
#
loop_
_entity.id
_entity.type
_entity.pdbx_description
1 polymer ?
#
loop_
_entity_poly.entity_id
_entity_poly.type
_entity_poly.pdbx_seq_one_letter_code
_entity_poly.pdbx_strand_id
1 'polypeptide(L)'
;MVVYIPMIAATTLLIWLAKHVKRNQRIVVLIMAIAIPVTVATLRYNNGADYLMYLRMMKLAEQTGSSATAFTKIKSIESGYWLLLKLCGEIWPGQYFMTYGVIAIIICGFCYIAIWQQSPNPALSVYLFFVSGIYFDSFNGLRQYIAVAITGFASKYIQNGELKKYLVAVIIASLFHYSALLVIPAYFIRYIKIDLKKACIIVVGCLAGGTIIFNLVSTLLSFTRYKYFLTSVEYEAQATTSTILFTTVVSLISYGYIAYKKKNVSERFQQMMSFQILPWCTAVLSITI
;
A
#
# COMPACT_ATOMS: atom_id res chain seq x y z
N MET A 1 11.24 -16.00 -11.33
CA MET A 1 12.54 -15.51 -10.77
C MET A 1 13.38 -14.83 -11.85
N VAL A 2 13.55 -15.38 -13.03
CA VAL A 2 14.44 -14.87 -14.09
C VAL A 2 14.14 -13.42 -14.51
N VAL A 3 12.88 -12.98 -14.54
CA VAL A 3 12.46 -11.63 -14.92
C VAL A 3 12.57 -10.63 -13.78
N TYR A 4 12.26 -11.05 -12.55
CA TYR A 4 12.14 -10.13 -11.43
C TYR A 4 13.48 -9.61 -10.91
N ILE A 5 14.52 -10.45 -10.88
CA ILE A 5 15.85 -10.02 -10.41
C ILE A 5 16.43 -8.92 -11.31
N PRO A 6 16.47 -9.07 -12.66
CA PRO A 6 16.91 -7.99 -13.55
C PRO A 6 16.04 -6.73 -13.45
N MET A 7 14.71 -6.89 -13.30
CA MET A 7 13.78 -5.77 -13.10
C MET A 7 14.16 -4.95 -11.86
N ILE A 8 14.34 -5.62 -10.72
CA ILE A 8 14.70 -4.97 -9.45
C ILE A 8 16.04 -4.25 -9.58
N ALA A 9 17.06 -4.94 -10.12
CA ALA A 9 18.39 -4.38 -10.29
C ALA A 9 18.39 -3.17 -11.22
N ALA A 10 17.77 -3.29 -12.41
CA ALA A 10 17.72 -2.22 -13.40
C ALA A 10 16.95 -1.00 -12.88
N THR A 11 15.80 -1.23 -12.25
CA THR A 11 14.98 -0.14 -11.68
C THR A 11 15.72 0.58 -10.56
N THR A 12 16.32 -0.16 -9.63
CA THR A 12 17.09 0.42 -8.51
C THR A 12 18.28 1.23 -9.02
N LEU A 13 19.00 0.72 -10.03
CA LEU A 13 20.13 1.40 -10.66
C LEU A 13 19.67 2.70 -11.35
N LEU A 14 18.55 2.68 -12.08
CA LEU A 14 18.00 3.88 -12.72
C LEU A 14 17.60 4.94 -11.69
N ILE A 15 16.98 4.56 -10.58
CA ILE A 15 16.66 5.50 -9.50
C ILE A 15 17.93 6.09 -8.85
N TRP A 16 18.98 5.27 -8.69
CA TRP A 16 20.26 5.76 -8.23
C TRP A 16 20.88 6.74 -9.25
N LEU A 17 20.87 6.40 -10.54
CA LEU A 17 21.37 7.25 -11.62
C LEU A 17 20.61 8.58 -11.69
N ALA A 18 19.30 8.58 -11.47
CA ALA A 18 18.47 9.80 -11.48
C ALA A 18 18.93 10.86 -10.47
N LYS A 19 19.63 10.49 -9.39
CA LYS A 19 20.26 11.43 -8.47
C LYS A 19 21.52 12.09 -9.02
N HIS A 20 22.22 11.44 -9.95
CA HIS A 20 23.53 11.85 -10.42
C HIS A 20 23.49 12.54 -11.80
N VAL A 21 22.36 12.52 -12.49
CA VAL A 21 22.20 13.17 -13.79
C VAL A 21 21.64 14.59 -13.67
N LYS A 22 21.80 15.40 -14.74
CA LYS A 22 21.26 16.76 -14.82
C LYS A 22 19.74 16.76 -14.76
N ARG A 23 19.14 17.86 -14.27
CA ARG A 23 17.69 17.99 -14.07
C ARG A 23 16.85 17.59 -15.31
N ASN A 24 17.32 17.98 -16.51
CA ASN A 24 16.60 17.68 -17.76
C ASN A 24 16.58 16.17 -18.09
N GLN A 25 17.65 15.45 -17.75
CA GLN A 25 17.78 14.01 -17.98
C GLN A 25 17.05 13.19 -16.88
N ARG A 26 16.92 13.77 -15.68
CA ARG A 26 16.35 13.09 -14.51
C ARG A 26 14.93 12.58 -14.77
N ILE A 27 14.09 13.40 -15.40
CA ILE A 27 12.69 13.02 -15.68
C ILE A 27 12.66 11.79 -16.59
N VAL A 28 13.48 11.78 -17.63
CA VAL A 28 13.56 10.63 -18.55
C VAL A 28 14.00 9.38 -17.82
N VAL A 29 15.04 9.47 -16.99
CA VAL A 29 15.55 8.33 -16.21
C VAL A 29 14.49 7.82 -15.22
N LEU A 30 13.74 8.70 -14.57
CA LEU A 30 12.64 8.33 -13.68
C LEU A 30 11.48 7.65 -14.44
N ILE A 31 11.13 8.13 -15.63
CA ILE A 31 10.13 7.49 -16.49
C ILE A 31 10.61 6.08 -16.88
N MET A 32 11.87 5.91 -17.29
CA MET A 32 12.42 4.60 -17.59
C MET A 32 12.39 3.66 -16.38
N ALA A 33 12.72 4.18 -15.20
CA ALA A 33 12.68 3.40 -13.95
C ALA A 33 11.28 2.91 -13.62
N ILE A 34 10.23 3.71 -13.88
CA ILE A 34 8.83 3.32 -13.66
C ILE A 34 8.35 2.38 -14.76
N ALA A 35 8.76 2.60 -16.01
CA ALA A 35 8.32 1.82 -17.16
C ALA A 35 8.65 0.33 -17.02
N ILE A 36 9.82 -0.02 -16.45
CA ILE A 36 10.24 -1.41 -16.29
C ILE A 36 9.25 -2.23 -15.46
N PRO A 37 8.96 -1.89 -14.18
CA PRO A 37 8.00 -2.66 -13.38
C PRO A 37 6.57 -2.56 -13.91
N VAL A 38 6.19 -1.44 -14.51
CA VAL A 38 4.89 -1.29 -15.18
C VAL A 38 4.76 -2.28 -16.33
N THR A 39 5.76 -2.41 -17.18
CA THR A 39 5.76 -3.37 -18.29
C THR A 39 5.61 -4.80 -17.77
N VAL A 40 6.37 -5.17 -16.73
CA VAL A 40 6.27 -6.51 -16.13
C VAL A 40 4.87 -6.76 -15.56
N ALA A 41 4.27 -5.78 -14.88
CA ALA A 41 2.92 -5.90 -14.36
C ALA A 41 1.85 -5.95 -15.47
N THR A 42 2.06 -5.23 -16.58
CA THR A 42 1.17 -5.20 -17.75
C THR A 42 1.13 -6.55 -18.45
N LEU A 43 2.31 -7.12 -18.68
CA LEU A 43 2.48 -8.35 -19.44
C LEU A 43 2.28 -9.63 -18.61
N ARG A 44 1.94 -9.50 -17.31
CA ARG A 44 1.67 -10.66 -16.48
C ARG A 44 0.44 -11.44 -16.97
N TYR A 45 0.57 -12.74 -17.00
CA TYR A 45 -0.52 -13.63 -17.34
C TYR A 45 -0.73 -14.67 -16.23
N ASN A 46 -1.97 -14.78 -15.75
CA ASN A 46 -2.38 -15.72 -14.70
C ASN A 46 -1.45 -15.74 -13.47
N ASN A 47 -0.94 -14.57 -13.11
CA ASN A 47 -0.03 -14.38 -11.98
C ASN A 47 -0.75 -13.59 -10.87
N GLY A 48 -0.94 -14.25 -9.72
CA GLY A 48 -1.68 -13.77 -8.57
C GLY A 48 -2.98 -14.55 -8.36
N ALA A 49 -3.31 -14.84 -7.10
CA ALA A 49 -4.51 -15.60 -6.72
C ALA A 49 -5.80 -14.95 -7.25
N ASP A 50 -5.86 -13.62 -7.25
CA ASP A 50 -7.05 -12.86 -7.66
C ASP A 50 -7.07 -12.49 -9.15
N TYR A 51 -6.10 -12.97 -9.95
CA TYR A 51 -6.01 -12.60 -11.36
C TYR A 51 -7.30 -12.83 -12.14
N LEU A 52 -7.89 -14.02 -12.03
CA LEU A 52 -9.12 -14.39 -12.74
C LEU A 52 -10.34 -13.60 -12.22
N MET A 53 -10.37 -13.28 -10.93
CA MET A 53 -11.43 -12.45 -10.36
C MET A 53 -11.39 -11.04 -10.98
N TYR A 54 -10.24 -10.41 -11.06
CA TYR A 54 -10.09 -9.09 -11.68
C TYR A 54 -10.38 -9.12 -13.17
N LEU A 55 -9.97 -10.16 -13.88
CA LEU A 55 -10.30 -10.35 -15.30
C LEU A 55 -11.82 -10.43 -15.52
N ARG A 56 -12.55 -11.14 -14.64
CA ARG A 56 -14.03 -11.19 -14.69
C ARG A 56 -14.65 -9.82 -14.45
N MET A 57 -14.11 -9.03 -13.50
CA MET A 57 -14.56 -7.66 -13.24
C MET A 57 -14.36 -6.74 -14.45
N MET A 58 -13.22 -6.84 -15.14
CA MET A 58 -12.92 -6.08 -16.36
C MET A 58 -13.91 -6.42 -17.48
N LYS A 59 -14.13 -7.73 -17.74
CA LYS A 59 -15.11 -8.20 -18.73
C LYS A 59 -16.52 -7.71 -18.42
N LEU A 60 -16.91 -7.75 -17.16
CA LEU A 60 -18.22 -7.27 -16.72
C LEU A 60 -18.37 -5.75 -16.90
N ALA A 61 -17.32 -4.98 -16.59
CA ALA A 61 -17.32 -3.54 -16.79
C ALA A 61 -17.45 -3.16 -18.27
N GLU A 62 -16.81 -3.90 -19.17
CA GLU A 62 -16.91 -3.71 -20.62
C GLU A 62 -18.34 -4.03 -21.13
N GLN A 63 -18.94 -5.16 -20.68
CA GLN A 63 -20.24 -5.65 -21.15
C GLN A 63 -21.43 -4.81 -20.67
N THR A 64 -21.32 -4.15 -19.50
CA THR A 64 -22.47 -3.51 -18.84
C THR A 64 -22.85 -2.13 -19.39
N GLY A 65 -22.19 -1.62 -20.44
CA GLY A 65 -22.53 -0.33 -21.07
C GLY A 65 -22.66 0.82 -20.06
N SER A 66 -23.27 1.95 -20.46
CA SER A 66 -23.51 3.13 -19.61
C SER A 66 -24.72 2.98 -18.67
N SER A 67 -25.32 1.81 -18.59
CA SER A 67 -26.57 1.60 -17.85
C SER A 67 -26.36 1.72 -16.34
N ALA A 68 -27.11 2.62 -15.69
CA ALA A 68 -27.15 2.80 -14.22
C ALA A 68 -27.55 1.50 -13.47
N THR A 69 -28.25 0.58 -14.14
CA THR A 69 -28.64 -0.72 -13.58
C THR A 69 -27.47 -1.66 -13.34
N ALA A 70 -26.34 -1.46 -14.04
CA ALA A 70 -25.11 -2.20 -13.78
C ALA A 70 -24.48 -1.83 -12.45
N PHE A 71 -24.55 -0.55 -12.06
CA PHE A 71 -24.02 -0.05 -10.79
C PHE A 71 -24.78 -0.64 -9.59
N THR A 72 -26.08 -0.89 -9.71
CA THR A 72 -26.90 -1.49 -8.64
C THR A 72 -26.68 -2.98 -8.44
N LYS A 73 -26.30 -3.71 -9.49
CA LYS A 73 -25.98 -5.15 -9.40
C LYS A 73 -24.61 -5.43 -8.78
N ILE A 74 -23.69 -4.44 -8.80
CA ILE A 74 -22.32 -4.61 -8.33
C ILE A 74 -22.05 -3.75 -7.08
N LYS A 75 -22.94 -3.86 -6.08
CA LYS A 75 -22.81 -3.16 -4.79
C LYS A 75 -21.47 -3.40 -4.03
N SER A 76 -20.63 -4.32 -4.51
CA SER A 76 -19.39 -4.73 -3.85
C SER A 76 -18.12 -4.08 -4.41
N ILE A 77 -18.21 -3.30 -5.51
CA ILE A 77 -17.04 -2.65 -6.13
C ILE A 77 -17.10 -1.15 -5.86
N GLU A 78 -15.98 -0.59 -5.45
CA GLU A 78 -15.84 0.84 -5.20
C GLU A 78 -15.97 1.65 -6.49
N SER A 79 -16.63 2.82 -6.39
CA SER A 79 -17.02 3.64 -7.54
C SER A 79 -15.85 4.12 -8.41
N GLY A 80 -14.73 4.52 -7.79
CA GLY A 80 -13.55 4.96 -8.51
C GLY A 80 -12.86 3.82 -9.27
N TYR A 81 -12.81 2.64 -8.65
CA TYR A 81 -12.26 1.47 -9.32
C TYR A 81 -13.16 1.02 -10.49
N TRP A 82 -14.47 1.02 -10.29
CA TRP A 82 -15.43 0.69 -11.35
C TRP A 82 -15.31 1.67 -12.54
N LEU A 83 -15.24 2.97 -12.27
CA LEU A 83 -15.05 3.98 -13.31
C LEU A 83 -13.75 3.74 -14.09
N LEU A 84 -12.65 3.42 -13.41
CA LEU A 84 -11.38 3.09 -14.05
C LEU A 84 -11.50 1.89 -14.98
N LEU A 85 -12.16 0.82 -14.54
CA LEU A 85 -12.38 -0.37 -15.38
C LEU A 85 -13.22 -0.04 -16.63
N LYS A 86 -14.27 0.75 -16.48
CA LYS A 86 -15.10 1.19 -17.61
C LYS A 86 -14.31 2.00 -18.63
N LEU A 87 -13.60 3.01 -18.18
CA LEU A 87 -12.78 3.83 -19.07
C LEU A 87 -11.74 2.99 -19.82
N CYS A 88 -11.08 2.07 -19.14
CA CYS A 88 -10.15 1.15 -19.81
C CYS A 88 -10.84 0.26 -20.82
N GLY A 89 -12.02 -0.29 -20.50
CA GLY A 89 -12.80 -1.14 -21.42
C GLY A 89 -13.30 -0.38 -22.65
N GLU A 90 -13.66 0.90 -22.52
CA GLU A 90 -14.06 1.77 -23.64
C GLU A 90 -12.88 2.13 -24.55
N ILE A 91 -11.69 2.42 -23.96
CA ILE A 91 -10.51 2.82 -24.74
C ILE A 91 -9.83 1.61 -25.40
N TRP A 92 -9.77 0.48 -24.71
CA TRP A 92 -9.09 -0.74 -25.17
C TRP A 92 -10.00 -1.99 -25.05
N PRO A 93 -11.08 -2.09 -25.84
CA PRO A 93 -11.99 -3.22 -25.73
C PRO A 93 -11.28 -4.56 -25.97
N GLY A 94 -11.52 -5.53 -25.10
CA GLY A 94 -10.90 -6.85 -25.14
C GLY A 94 -9.43 -6.92 -24.75
N GLN A 95 -8.76 -5.78 -24.54
CA GLN A 95 -7.32 -5.73 -24.22
C GLN A 95 -7.09 -5.55 -22.71
N TYR A 96 -7.51 -6.51 -21.90
CA TYR A 96 -7.50 -6.43 -20.44
C TYR A 96 -6.10 -6.23 -19.84
N PHE A 97 -5.02 -6.62 -20.54
CA PHE A 97 -3.65 -6.37 -20.09
C PHE A 97 -3.34 -4.87 -20.01
N MET A 98 -3.96 -4.02 -20.84
CA MET A 98 -3.83 -2.57 -20.75
C MET A 98 -4.39 -2.02 -19.43
N THR A 99 -5.50 -2.60 -18.93
CA THR A 99 -6.06 -2.22 -17.62
C THR A 99 -5.09 -2.53 -16.48
N TYR A 100 -4.42 -3.69 -16.51
CA TYR A 100 -3.36 -3.99 -15.55
C TYR A 100 -2.22 -2.98 -15.64
N GLY A 101 -1.86 -2.55 -16.86
CA GLY A 101 -0.85 -1.52 -17.11
C GLY A 101 -1.23 -0.18 -16.51
N VAL A 102 -2.45 0.30 -16.73
CA VAL A 102 -2.94 1.56 -16.14
C VAL A 102 -2.91 1.50 -14.61
N ILE A 103 -3.37 0.40 -14.02
CA ILE A 103 -3.32 0.19 -12.58
C ILE A 103 -1.88 0.21 -12.06
N ALA A 104 -0.97 -0.47 -12.77
CA ALA A 104 0.46 -0.48 -12.41
C ALA A 104 1.10 0.91 -12.52
N ILE A 105 0.72 1.72 -13.53
CA ILE A 105 1.15 3.12 -13.65
C ILE A 105 0.70 3.92 -12.43
N ILE A 106 -0.54 3.76 -11.99
CA ILE A 106 -1.07 4.47 -10.82
C ILE A 106 -0.30 4.05 -9.56
N ILE A 107 -0.18 2.75 -9.30
CA ILE A 107 0.50 2.24 -8.09
C ILE A 107 1.97 2.64 -8.10
N CYS A 108 2.72 2.29 -9.13
CA CYS A 108 4.15 2.62 -9.22
C CYS A 108 4.38 4.13 -9.25
N GLY A 109 3.54 4.88 -9.97
CA GLY A 109 3.64 6.34 -10.06
C GLY A 109 3.53 7.01 -8.69
N PHE A 110 2.47 6.74 -7.94
CA PHE A 110 2.30 7.30 -6.60
C PHE A 110 3.39 6.83 -5.62
N CYS A 111 3.77 5.54 -5.64
CA CYS A 111 4.84 5.02 -4.80
C CYS A 111 6.18 5.67 -5.11
N TYR A 112 6.56 5.79 -6.40
CA TYR A 112 7.84 6.38 -6.78
C TYR A 112 7.90 7.89 -6.52
N ILE A 113 6.80 8.61 -6.74
CA ILE A 113 6.72 10.02 -6.36
C ILE A 113 6.85 10.18 -4.84
N ALA A 114 6.17 9.34 -4.06
CA ALA A 114 6.27 9.35 -2.61
C ALA A 114 7.72 9.07 -2.15
N ILE A 115 8.33 8.02 -2.68
CA ILE A 115 9.72 7.64 -2.39
C ILE A 115 10.67 8.79 -2.78
N TRP A 116 10.53 9.35 -3.97
CA TRP A 116 11.40 10.42 -4.44
C TRP A 116 11.33 11.68 -3.58
N GLN A 117 10.13 12.05 -3.12
CA GLN A 117 9.90 13.26 -2.32
C GLN A 117 10.23 13.09 -0.85
N GLN A 118 10.09 11.88 -0.30
CA GLN A 118 10.11 11.67 1.14
C GLN A 118 11.31 10.86 1.63
N SER A 119 11.95 10.07 0.75
CA SER A 119 13.07 9.22 1.16
C SER A 119 14.42 9.95 1.08
N PRO A 120 15.27 9.80 2.10
CA PRO A 120 16.66 10.26 2.02
C PRO A 120 17.49 9.45 1.02
N ASN A 121 17.13 8.18 0.80
CA ASN A 121 17.76 7.29 -0.18
C ASN A 121 16.71 6.61 -1.07
N PRO A 122 16.26 7.26 -2.15
CA PRO A 122 15.23 6.70 -3.03
C PRO A 122 15.60 5.36 -3.66
N ALA A 123 16.87 5.12 -4.01
CA ALA A 123 17.30 3.86 -4.58
C ALA A 123 17.11 2.69 -3.60
N LEU A 124 17.53 2.86 -2.34
CA LEU A 124 17.29 1.87 -1.30
C LEU A 124 15.80 1.66 -1.06
N SER A 125 14.99 2.74 -1.05
CA SER A 125 13.55 2.61 -0.83
C SER A 125 12.84 1.89 -1.97
N VAL A 126 13.27 2.09 -3.22
CA VAL A 126 12.73 1.34 -4.37
C VAL A 126 13.16 -0.13 -4.30
N TYR A 127 14.41 -0.40 -3.93
CA TYR A 127 14.84 -1.79 -3.68
C TYR A 127 13.97 -2.46 -2.62
N LEU A 128 13.74 -1.78 -1.48
CA LEU A 128 12.88 -2.29 -0.41
C LEU A 128 11.42 -2.46 -0.84
N PHE A 129 10.88 -1.59 -1.68
CA PHE A 129 9.54 -1.72 -2.25
C PHE A 129 9.32 -3.05 -2.98
N PHE A 130 10.36 -3.57 -3.64
CA PHE A 130 10.30 -4.87 -4.29
C PHE A 130 10.55 -6.03 -3.33
N VAL A 131 11.64 -5.97 -2.55
CA VAL A 131 12.05 -7.12 -1.70
C VAL A 131 11.13 -7.32 -0.49
N SER A 132 10.40 -6.29 -0.05
CA SER A 132 9.36 -6.42 0.98
C SER A 132 8.07 -7.06 0.47
N GLY A 133 7.98 -7.35 -0.82
CA GLY A 133 6.79 -7.95 -1.41
C GLY A 133 5.71 -6.97 -1.86
N ILE A 134 5.73 -5.69 -1.44
CA ILE A 134 4.67 -4.71 -1.70
C ILE A 134 4.28 -4.65 -3.18
N TYR A 135 5.27 -4.64 -4.08
CA TYR A 135 5.01 -4.65 -5.51
C TYR A 135 4.29 -5.93 -5.97
N PHE A 136 4.70 -7.09 -5.49
CA PHE A 136 4.13 -8.38 -5.89
C PHE A 136 2.74 -8.61 -5.28
N ASP A 137 2.56 -8.19 -4.03
CA ASP A 137 1.26 -8.26 -3.35
C ASP A 137 0.22 -7.36 -4.03
N SER A 138 0.67 -6.27 -4.68
CA SER A 138 -0.22 -5.42 -5.47
C SER A 138 -0.90 -6.16 -6.63
N PHE A 139 -0.37 -7.31 -7.05
CA PHE A 139 -0.98 -8.14 -8.09
C PHE A 139 -2.26 -8.85 -7.61
N ASN A 140 -2.36 -9.11 -6.31
CA ASN A 140 -3.54 -9.74 -5.70
C ASN A 140 -4.55 -8.70 -5.19
N GLY A 141 -4.08 -7.55 -4.70
CA GLY A 141 -4.93 -6.53 -4.11
C GLY A 141 -5.06 -5.26 -4.96
N LEU A 142 -5.35 -5.31 -6.27
CA LEU A 142 -5.30 -4.15 -7.17
C LEU A 142 -5.98 -2.91 -6.61
N ARG A 143 -7.22 -3.03 -6.15
CA ARG A 143 -8.00 -1.91 -5.57
C ARG A 143 -7.36 -1.36 -4.31
N GLN A 144 -6.98 -2.25 -3.42
CA GLN A 144 -6.34 -1.92 -2.15
C GLN A 144 -5.00 -1.23 -2.37
N TYR A 145 -4.17 -1.73 -3.30
CA TYR A 145 -2.85 -1.15 -3.54
C TYR A 145 -2.88 0.18 -4.28
N ILE A 146 -3.92 0.48 -5.08
CA ILE A 146 -4.17 1.86 -5.54
C ILE A 146 -4.39 2.77 -4.33
N ALA A 147 -5.24 2.37 -3.39
CA ALA A 147 -5.52 3.16 -2.20
C ALA A 147 -4.28 3.30 -1.29
N VAL A 148 -3.50 2.23 -1.11
CA VAL A 148 -2.21 2.24 -0.38
C VAL A 148 -1.21 3.20 -1.02
N ALA A 149 -1.09 3.20 -2.35
CA ALA A 149 -0.17 4.08 -3.06
C ALA A 149 -0.56 5.56 -2.90
N ILE A 150 -1.86 5.89 -3.01
CA ILE A 150 -2.37 7.25 -2.79
C ILE A 150 -2.16 7.70 -1.34
N THR A 151 -2.47 6.85 -0.35
CA THR A 151 -2.30 7.19 1.07
C THR A 151 -0.82 7.26 1.47
N GLY A 152 0.02 6.40 0.89
CA GLY A 152 1.48 6.48 1.02
C GLY A 152 2.05 7.79 0.49
N PHE A 153 1.59 8.25 -0.67
CA PHE A 153 1.94 9.59 -1.17
C PHE A 153 1.42 10.70 -0.24
N ALA A 154 0.23 10.55 0.32
CA ALA A 154 -0.39 11.54 1.21
C ALA A 154 0.30 11.66 2.57
N SER A 155 1.18 10.72 2.96
CA SER A 155 1.91 10.77 4.23
C SER A 155 2.75 12.06 4.38
N LYS A 156 3.20 12.68 3.29
CA LYS A 156 3.84 13.99 3.30
C LYS A 156 2.96 15.10 3.91
N TYR A 157 1.64 15.02 3.71
CA TYR A 157 0.71 15.99 4.26
C TYR A 157 0.57 15.86 5.78
N ILE A 158 0.75 14.64 6.31
CA ILE A 158 0.85 14.44 7.77
C ILE A 158 2.10 15.15 8.28
N GLN A 159 3.25 14.95 7.63
CA GLN A 159 4.51 15.58 8.03
C GLN A 159 4.44 17.11 7.98
N ASN A 160 3.78 17.65 6.96
CA ASN A 160 3.65 19.09 6.75
C ASN A 160 2.52 19.74 7.60
N GLY A 161 1.65 18.96 8.26
CA GLY A 161 0.51 19.49 9.01
C GLY A 161 -0.69 19.90 8.16
N GLU A 162 -0.78 19.41 6.95
CA GLU A 162 -1.80 19.79 5.95
C GLU A 162 -3.01 18.83 6.01
N LEU A 163 -3.78 18.88 7.12
CA LEU A 163 -4.92 17.98 7.36
C LEU A 163 -5.90 17.93 6.18
N LYS A 164 -6.28 19.10 5.64
CA LYS A 164 -7.25 19.14 4.55
C LYS A 164 -6.77 18.36 3.32
N LYS A 165 -5.51 18.54 2.92
CA LYS A 165 -4.93 17.80 1.77
C LYS A 165 -4.83 16.31 2.05
N TYR A 166 -4.50 15.94 3.30
CA TYR A 166 -4.48 14.55 3.73
C TYR A 166 -5.87 13.91 3.62
N LEU A 167 -6.90 14.56 4.15
CA LEU A 167 -8.29 14.06 4.09
C LEU A 167 -8.78 13.91 2.66
N VAL A 168 -8.51 14.90 1.79
CA VAL A 168 -8.87 14.81 0.37
C VAL A 168 -8.21 13.60 -0.29
N ALA A 169 -6.92 13.37 -0.04
CA ALA A 169 -6.22 12.22 -0.60
C ALA A 169 -6.80 10.89 -0.07
N VAL A 170 -7.14 10.80 1.22
CA VAL A 170 -7.78 9.61 1.81
C VAL A 170 -9.17 9.37 1.23
N ILE A 171 -9.97 10.43 1.01
CA ILE A 171 -11.28 10.32 0.36
C ILE A 171 -11.11 9.81 -1.08
N ILE A 172 -10.15 10.33 -1.85
CA ILE A 172 -9.85 9.82 -3.20
C ILE A 172 -9.43 8.36 -3.14
N ALA A 173 -8.56 7.97 -2.21
CA ALA A 173 -8.14 6.59 -2.01
C ALA A 173 -9.34 5.67 -1.68
N SER A 174 -10.31 6.14 -0.90
CA SER A 174 -11.51 5.37 -0.53
C SER A 174 -12.44 5.07 -1.70
N LEU A 175 -12.36 5.84 -2.78
CA LEU A 175 -13.08 5.54 -4.03
C LEU A 175 -12.54 4.26 -4.71
N PHE A 176 -11.31 3.85 -4.40
CA PHE A 176 -10.70 2.62 -4.90
C PHE A 176 -10.78 1.49 -3.87
N HIS A 177 -10.69 1.82 -2.57
CA HIS A 177 -10.83 0.83 -1.52
C HIS A 177 -11.27 1.50 -0.20
N TYR A 178 -12.46 1.12 0.29
CA TYR A 178 -13.07 1.79 1.45
C TYR A 178 -12.24 1.71 2.73
N SER A 179 -11.42 0.66 2.92
CA SER A 179 -10.55 0.56 4.09
C SER A 179 -9.52 1.69 4.19
N ALA A 180 -9.29 2.46 3.12
CA ALA A 180 -8.47 3.66 3.19
C ALA A 180 -8.97 4.67 4.22
N LEU A 181 -10.27 4.70 4.53
CA LEU A 181 -10.82 5.57 5.58
C LEU A 181 -10.25 5.25 6.97
N LEU A 182 -9.82 4.00 7.19
CA LEU A 182 -9.21 3.58 8.46
C LEU A 182 -7.86 4.27 8.73
N VAL A 183 -7.22 4.86 7.72
CA VAL A 183 -5.96 5.59 7.93
C VAL A 183 -6.17 7.05 8.37
N ILE A 184 -7.41 7.57 8.41
CA ILE A 184 -7.68 8.95 8.87
C ILE A 184 -7.04 9.25 10.23
N PRO A 185 -7.16 8.39 11.26
CA PRO A 185 -6.55 8.62 12.56
C PRO A 185 -5.01 8.69 12.53
N ALA A 186 -4.37 8.13 11.49
CA ALA A 186 -2.92 8.17 11.34
C ALA A 186 -2.37 9.62 11.26
N TYR A 187 -3.20 10.59 10.84
CA TYR A 187 -2.81 12.00 10.89
C TYR A 187 -2.38 12.46 12.29
N PHE A 188 -3.06 11.97 13.32
CA PHE A 188 -2.82 12.40 14.70
C PHE A 188 -1.56 11.77 15.31
N ILE A 189 -0.98 10.72 14.70
CA ILE A 189 0.29 10.13 15.15
C ILE A 189 1.42 11.17 15.12
N ARG A 190 1.34 12.20 14.27
CA ARG A 190 2.29 13.30 14.23
C ARG A 190 2.49 14.02 15.59
N TYR A 191 1.47 13.98 16.45
CA TYR A 191 1.50 14.61 17.79
C TYR A 191 2.04 13.67 18.87
N ILE A 192 2.23 12.38 18.54
CA ILE A 192 2.63 11.34 19.48
C ILE A 192 4.10 11.01 19.22
N LYS A 193 4.96 11.33 20.19
CA LYS A 193 6.37 10.88 20.17
C LYS A 193 6.44 9.50 20.83
N ILE A 194 6.58 8.46 20.03
CA ILE A 194 6.72 7.09 20.51
C ILE A 194 8.21 6.79 20.62
N ASP A 195 8.69 6.65 21.85
CA ASP A 195 10.00 6.12 22.16
C ASP A 195 9.97 4.58 22.31
N LEU A 196 11.12 3.95 22.42
CA LEU A 196 11.21 2.49 22.54
C LEU A 196 10.39 1.95 23.72
N LYS A 197 10.38 2.64 24.87
CA LYS A 197 9.61 2.21 26.05
C LYS A 197 8.12 2.20 25.78
N LYS A 198 7.59 3.26 25.17
CA LYS A 198 6.17 3.36 24.79
C LYS A 198 5.83 2.32 23.72
N ALA A 199 6.71 2.12 22.74
CA ALA A 199 6.51 1.09 21.72
C ALA A 199 6.39 -0.31 22.34
N CYS A 200 7.28 -0.67 23.27
CA CYS A 200 7.20 -1.94 24.00
C CYS A 200 5.90 -2.06 24.81
N ILE A 201 5.48 -1.01 25.52
CA ILE A 201 4.23 -1.00 26.31
C ILE A 201 3.03 -1.23 25.38
N ILE A 202 2.97 -0.56 24.23
CA ILE A 202 1.89 -0.71 23.26
C ILE A 202 1.84 -2.15 22.73
N VAL A 203 2.99 -2.72 22.35
CA VAL A 203 3.08 -4.09 21.84
C VAL A 203 2.67 -5.11 22.89
N VAL A 204 3.15 -4.97 24.13
CA VAL A 204 2.71 -5.82 25.25
C VAL A 204 1.22 -5.68 25.51
N GLY A 205 0.68 -4.46 25.42
CA GLY A 205 -0.76 -4.21 25.51
C GLY A 205 -1.56 -4.88 24.40
N CYS A 206 -1.02 -4.88 23.17
CA CYS A 206 -1.62 -5.61 22.04
C CYS A 206 -1.60 -7.14 22.25
N LEU A 207 -0.49 -7.68 22.78
CA LEU A 207 -0.40 -9.12 23.10
C LEU A 207 -1.39 -9.51 24.21
N ALA A 208 -1.45 -8.75 25.28
CA ALA A 208 -2.33 -9.03 26.43
C ALA A 208 -3.80 -8.80 26.11
N GLY A 209 -4.11 -7.78 25.31
CA GLY A 209 -5.47 -7.36 24.97
C GLY A 209 -5.95 -7.86 23.60
N GLY A 210 -5.17 -8.64 22.88
CA GLY A 210 -5.44 -9.03 21.49
C GLY A 210 -6.80 -9.66 21.30
N THR A 211 -7.17 -10.62 22.13
CA THR A 211 -8.48 -11.30 22.09
C THR A 211 -9.64 -10.32 22.34
N ILE A 212 -9.47 -9.39 23.28
CA ILE A 212 -10.51 -8.38 23.60
C ILE A 212 -10.66 -7.41 22.41
N ILE A 213 -9.55 -6.94 21.87
CA ILE A 213 -9.53 -6.04 20.71
C ILE A 213 -10.14 -6.73 19.49
N PHE A 214 -9.81 -7.99 19.27
CA PHE A 214 -10.38 -8.79 18.18
C PHE A 214 -11.90 -8.93 18.33
N ASN A 215 -12.40 -9.32 19.49
CA ASN A 215 -13.82 -9.44 19.74
C ASN A 215 -14.58 -8.12 19.56
N LEU A 216 -13.98 -7.01 19.98
CA LEU A 216 -14.56 -5.68 19.77
C LEU A 216 -14.59 -5.33 18.28
N VAL A 217 -13.49 -5.51 17.56
CA VAL A 217 -13.37 -5.23 16.13
C VAL A 217 -14.28 -6.16 15.32
N SER A 218 -14.32 -7.45 15.62
CA SER A 218 -15.19 -8.41 14.94
C SER A 218 -16.67 -8.09 15.16
N THR A 219 -17.05 -7.69 16.37
CA THR A 219 -18.41 -7.22 16.66
C THR A 219 -18.76 -5.99 15.82
N LEU A 220 -17.88 -4.99 15.75
CA LEU A 220 -18.09 -3.81 14.92
C LEU A 220 -18.17 -4.16 13.43
N LEU A 221 -17.29 -5.04 12.94
CA LEU A 221 -17.27 -5.48 11.54
C LEU A 221 -18.49 -6.34 11.18
N SER A 222 -19.10 -7.03 12.15
CA SER A 222 -20.31 -7.85 11.92
C SER A 222 -21.51 -7.03 11.42
N PHE A 223 -21.55 -5.73 11.72
CA PHE A 223 -22.54 -4.79 11.21
C PHE A 223 -22.22 -4.23 9.84
N THR A 224 -21.07 -4.61 9.25
CA THR A 224 -20.60 -4.13 7.95
C THR A 224 -20.62 -5.25 6.92
N ARG A 225 -20.37 -4.92 5.64
CA ARG A 225 -20.18 -5.90 4.58
C ARG A 225 -18.93 -6.79 4.77
N TYR A 226 -18.05 -6.44 5.70
CA TYR A 226 -16.88 -7.23 6.06
C TYR A 226 -17.20 -8.44 6.95
N LYS A 227 -18.45 -8.63 7.36
CA LYS A 227 -18.91 -9.82 8.11
C LYS A 227 -18.47 -11.14 7.44
N TYR A 228 -18.52 -11.19 6.11
CA TYR A 228 -18.12 -12.38 5.36
C TYR A 228 -16.68 -12.80 5.65
N PHE A 229 -15.77 -11.85 5.80
CA PHE A 229 -14.36 -12.14 6.09
C PHE A 229 -14.12 -12.71 7.50
N LEU A 230 -15.02 -12.44 8.44
CA LEU A 230 -14.94 -12.98 9.81
C LEU A 230 -15.37 -14.45 9.87
N THR A 231 -16.15 -14.91 8.88
CA THR A 231 -16.75 -16.25 8.87
C THR A 231 -16.09 -17.20 7.86
N SER A 232 -15.25 -16.70 6.96
CA SER A 232 -14.58 -17.52 5.96
C SER A 232 -13.28 -18.11 6.55
N VAL A 233 -13.24 -19.42 6.67
CA VAL A 233 -12.09 -20.21 7.17
C VAL A 233 -10.80 -19.97 6.33
N GLU A 234 -10.92 -19.50 5.10
CA GLU A 234 -9.79 -19.16 4.21
C GLU A 234 -9.02 -17.90 4.65
N TYR A 235 -9.60 -17.10 5.53
CA TYR A 235 -8.96 -15.90 6.11
C TYR A 235 -8.45 -16.13 7.53
N GLU A 236 -8.25 -17.37 7.94
CA GLU A 236 -7.37 -17.61 9.09
C GLU A 236 -6.03 -16.92 8.79
N ALA A 237 -5.76 -15.89 9.58
CA ALA A 237 -4.70 -14.92 9.35
C ALA A 237 -3.36 -15.62 9.10
N GLN A 238 -3.05 -15.89 7.85
CA GLN A 238 -1.68 -16.14 7.41
C GLN A 238 -0.92 -14.79 7.42
N ALA A 239 -0.89 -14.12 8.56
CA ALA A 239 0.26 -13.30 8.85
C ALA A 239 1.42 -14.28 8.90
N THR A 240 2.01 -14.52 7.76
CA THR A 240 3.11 -15.44 7.64
C THR A 240 4.14 -15.06 8.69
N THR A 241 4.67 -16.03 9.41
CA THR A 241 5.77 -15.87 10.39
C THR A 241 6.85 -14.92 9.84
N SER A 242 7.07 -14.92 8.53
CA SER A 242 7.94 -13.98 7.81
C SER A 242 7.52 -12.50 7.93
N THR A 243 6.24 -12.16 7.83
CA THR A 243 5.76 -10.77 7.97
C THR A 243 5.97 -10.28 9.40
N ILE A 244 5.70 -11.12 10.39
CA ILE A 244 5.90 -10.81 11.80
C ILE A 244 7.38 -10.60 12.09
N LEU A 245 8.25 -11.52 11.65
CA LEU A 245 9.69 -11.40 11.78
C LEU A 245 10.22 -10.14 11.10
N PHE A 246 9.81 -9.87 9.86
CA PHE A 246 10.26 -8.70 9.12
C PHE A 246 9.86 -7.40 9.83
N THR A 247 8.59 -7.24 10.21
CA THR A 247 8.11 -6.03 10.89
C THR A 247 8.77 -5.85 12.26
N THR A 248 9.00 -6.94 12.99
CA THR A 248 9.68 -6.91 14.29
C THR A 248 11.14 -6.51 14.13
N VAL A 249 11.89 -7.13 13.21
CA VAL A 249 13.31 -6.80 12.95
C VAL A 249 13.46 -5.34 12.51
N VAL A 250 12.65 -4.88 11.55
CA VAL A 250 12.68 -3.49 11.09
C VAL A 250 12.36 -2.52 12.23
N SER A 251 11.38 -2.83 13.07
CA SER A 251 11.02 -1.99 14.22
C SER A 251 12.14 -1.96 15.26
N LEU A 252 12.73 -3.10 15.62
CA LEU A 252 13.83 -3.18 16.57
C LEU A 252 15.06 -2.41 16.09
N ILE A 253 15.46 -2.57 14.82
CA ILE A 253 16.58 -1.83 14.23
C ILE A 253 16.30 -0.33 14.28
N SER A 254 15.10 0.08 13.96
CA SER A 254 14.69 1.48 13.85
C SER A 254 14.65 2.14 15.22
N TYR A 255 14.01 1.51 16.21
CA TYR A 255 13.98 2.03 17.58
C TYR A 255 15.35 1.94 18.26
N GLY A 256 16.13 0.89 17.97
CA GLY A 256 17.52 0.76 18.43
C GLY A 256 18.40 1.89 17.88
N TYR A 257 18.24 2.26 16.62
CA TYR A 257 18.95 3.41 16.04
C TYR A 257 18.57 4.73 16.71
N ILE A 258 17.28 4.95 16.99
CA ILE A 258 16.82 6.15 17.73
C ILE A 258 17.46 6.17 19.14
N ALA A 259 17.46 5.04 19.85
CA ALA A 259 18.04 4.94 21.19
C ALA A 259 19.55 5.19 21.18
N TYR A 260 20.27 4.70 20.16
CA TYR A 260 21.71 4.92 19.99
C TYR A 260 22.04 6.38 19.71
N LYS A 261 21.29 7.04 18.84
CA LYS A 261 21.54 8.44 18.40
C LYS A 261 21.07 9.52 19.39
N LYS A 262 20.51 9.19 20.52
CA LYS A 262 19.88 9.95 21.64
C LYS A 262 19.72 11.48 21.53
N LYS A 263 20.56 12.23 20.82
CA LYS A 263 20.53 13.71 20.75
C LYS A 263 20.39 14.30 19.32
N ASN A 264 20.60 13.52 18.25
CA ASN A 264 20.74 14.04 16.88
C ASN A 264 19.72 13.46 15.88
N VAL A 265 18.62 12.90 16.37
CA VAL A 265 17.57 12.37 15.48
C VAL A 265 16.59 13.49 15.20
N SER A 266 16.41 13.84 13.91
CA SER A 266 15.46 14.87 13.51
C SER A 266 14.05 14.52 13.97
N GLU A 267 13.25 15.52 14.36
CA GLU A 267 11.85 15.32 14.74
C GLU A 267 11.06 14.61 13.65
N ARG A 268 11.35 14.90 12.39
CA ARG A 268 10.77 14.24 11.22
C ARG A 268 11.03 12.74 11.20
N PHE A 269 12.26 12.32 11.53
CA PHE A 269 12.61 10.90 11.61
C PHE A 269 11.87 10.22 12.77
N GLN A 270 11.78 10.86 13.94
CA GLN A 270 11.02 10.32 15.07
C GLN A 270 9.53 10.16 14.76
N GLN A 271 8.93 11.11 14.03
CA GLN A 271 7.55 11.02 13.58
C GLN A 271 7.35 9.84 12.60
N MET A 272 8.25 9.71 11.62
CA MET A 272 8.20 8.57 10.68
C MET A 272 8.30 7.24 11.41
N MET A 273 9.14 7.17 12.44
CA MET A 273 9.30 5.95 13.26
C MET A 273 8.07 5.64 14.10
N SER A 274 7.32 6.66 14.54
CA SER A 274 6.06 6.44 15.26
C SER A 274 5.01 5.73 14.39
N PHE A 275 5.05 5.89 13.06
CA PHE A 275 4.18 5.14 12.15
C PHE A 275 4.49 3.64 12.08
N GLN A 276 5.72 3.22 12.38
CA GLN A 276 6.10 1.80 12.34
C GLN A 276 5.42 0.97 13.44
N ILE A 277 4.90 1.61 14.49
CA ILE A 277 4.16 0.89 15.53
C ILE A 277 2.89 0.24 14.98
N LEU A 278 2.23 0.83 13.97
CA LEU A 278 0.99 0.31 13.41
C LEU A 278 1.17 -1.07 12.76
N PRO A 279 2.07 -1.26 11.77
CA PRO A 279 2.29 -2.59 11.20
C PRO A 279 2.84 -3.59 12.22
N TRP A 280 3.60 -3.14 13.21
CA TRP A 280 4.07 -4.02 14.28
C TRP A 280 2.91 -4.51 15.16
N CYS A 281 2.02 -3.61 15.58
CA CYS A 281 0.82 -3.99 16.34
C CYS A 281 -0.10 -4.93 15.54
N THR A 282 -0.31 -4.67 14.26
CA THR A 282 -1.14 -5.56 13.42
C THR A 282 -0.51 -6.92 13.25
N ALA A 283 0.82 -7.01 13.06
CA ALA A 283 1.53 -8.27 12.99
C ALA A 283 1.46 -9.06 14.31
N VAL A 284 1.56 -8.38 15.45
CA VAL A 284 1.45 -9.00 16.79
C VAL A 284 0.02 -9.46 17.05
N LEU A 285 -0.99 -8.65 16.72
CA LEU A 285 -2.40 -9.03 16.87
C LEU A 285 -2.76 -10.27 16.06
N SER A 286 -2.15 -10.46 14.89
CA SER A 286 -2.37 -11.66 14.06
C SER A 286 -1.82 -12.96 14.67
N ILE A 287 -0.98 -12.89 15.72
CA ILE A 287 -0.53 -14.09 16.48
C ILE A 287 -1.55 -14.49 17.54
N THR A 288 -2.29 -13.50 18.06
CA THR A 288 -3.20 -13.69 19.21
C THR A 288 -4.63 -14.06 18.79
N ILE A 289 -4.88 -14.13 17.51
CA ILE A 289 -6.13 -14.50 16.84
C ILE A 289 -6.00 -15.86 16.21
#